data_11e47f14e9b89e5a971daaa8aa571adf
#
_entry.id   11e47f14e9b89e5a971daaa8aa571adf
#
_cell.length_a   1.000
_cell.length_b   1.000
_cell.length_c   1.000
_cell.angle_alpha   90.00
_cell.angle_beta   90.00
_cell.angle_gamma   90.00
#
_symmetry.space_group_name_H-M   'P 1'
#
loop_
_entity.id
_entity.type
_entity.pdbx_description
1 polymer ?
#
loop_
_entity_poly.entity_id
_entity_poly.type
_entity_poly.pdbx_seq_one_letter_code
_entity_poly.pdbx_strand_id
1 'polypeptide(L)'
;CVKFTLAMSKAIPYFDNENDFLSNFNILSIYVRGLQMIMMSKGFFMRGGISIGSYYADNNIIFSKGLINAYKLESEKAIYPRILVDKVIIEKILNYSESQIDYFGLKQAIIFDWENQAFLNPIGLINSSIQQFNSIMSEVEQDNEDQFSTLLNSLTKTIGKLTTDLLETVSAKEKETLNLIKGYINQYLIDNQNNERIYSKYLWLGELLKWLENEGTEKLKFHFLSEYFETTK
;
A
#
# COMPACT_ATOMS: atom_id res chain seq x y z
N CYS A 1 7.62 25.77 6.98
CA CYS A 1 7.39 24.52 6.24
C CYS A 1 8.73 24.02 5.74
N VAL A 2 9.32 23.01 6.37
CA VAL A 2 10.59 22.41 5.90
C VAL A 2 10.22 21.41 4.80
N LYS A 3 10.56 21.74 3.55
CA LYS A 3 10.45 20.82 2.43
C LYS A 3 11.62 19.83 2.52
N PHE A 4 11.40 18.65 3.05
CA PHE A 4 12.27 17.52 2.81
C PHE A 4 11.84 16.83 1.52
N THR A 5 12.61 17.00 0.46
CA THR A 5 12.49 16.17 -0.74
C THR A 5 13.44 14.99 -0.55
N LEU A 6 12.95 13.89 -0.03
CA LEU A 6 13.70 12.64 0.00
C LEU A 6 13.46 11.93 -1.34
N ALA A 7 14.37 12.11 -2.29
CA ALA A 7 14.37 11.33 -3.51
C ALA A 7 14.98 9.95 -3.19
N MET A 8 14.17 8.99 -2.81
CA MET A 8 14.58 7.59 -2.78
C MET A 8 14.37 6.99 -4.16
N SER A 9 15.42 6.86 -4.95
CA SER A 9 15.40 6.05 -6.16
C SER A 9 15.82 4.63 -5.80
N LYS A 10 14.87 3.73 -5.61
CA LYS A 10 15.13 2.29 -5.59
C LYS A 10 14.80 1.73 -6.96
N ALA A 11 15.81 1.47 -7.77
CA ALA A 11 15.62 0.70 -8.98
C ALA A 11 15.62 -0.79 -8.60
N ILE A 12 14.50 -1.46 -8.79
CA ILE A 12 14.43 -2.92 -8.71
C ILE A 12 14.56 -3.41 -10.16
N PRO A 13 15.62 -4.17 -10.50
CA PRO A 13 15.75 -4.75 -11.83
C PRO A 13 14.52 -5.62 -12.07
N TYR A 14 13.82 -5.33 -13.13
CA TYR A 14 12.69 -6.09 -13.60
C TYR A 14 13.10 -6.78 -14.89
N PHE A 15 13.15 -8.09 -14.86
CA PHE A 15 13.28 -8.93 -16.04
C PHE A 15 11.87 -9.27 -16.52
N ASP A 16 11.67 -9.40 -17.83
CA ASP A 16 10.37 -9.63 -18.49
C ASP A 16 9.72 -11.01 -18.16
N ASN A 17 9.99 -11.55 -16.99
CA ASN A 17 9.33 -12.73 -16.47
C ASN A 17 8.06 -12.27 -15.71
N GLU A 18 6.90 -12.64 -16.23
CA GLU A 18 5.60 -12.20 -15.71
C GLU A 18 5.45 -12.48 -14.20
N ASN A 19 5.91 -13.63 -13.72
CA ASN A 19 5.82 -14.00 -12.31
C ASN A 19 6.64 -13.10 -11.38
N ASP A 20 7.71 -12.50 -11.86
CA ASP A 20 8.57 -11.65 -11.03
C ASP A 20 8.00 -10.24 -10.83
N PHE A 21 7.14 -9.77 -11.74
CA PHE A 21 6.62 -8.41 -11.66
C PHE A 21 5.73 -8.20 -10.45
N LEU A 22 4.71 -9.04 -10.24
CA LEU A 22 3.80 -8.90 -9.10
C LEU A 22 4.54 -9.03 -7.77
N SER A 23 5.44 -10.00 -7.67
CA SER A 23 6.27 -10.21 -6.48
C SER A 23 7.14 -8.99 -6.17
N ASN A 24 7.85 -8.47 -7.17
CA ASN A 24 8.71 -7.30 -7.03
C ASN A 24 7.90 -6.03 -6.69
N PHE A 25 6.75 -5.85 -7.34
CA PHE A 25 5.88 -4.72 -7.05
C PHE A 25 5.28 -4.82 -5.63
N ASN A 26 4.89 -6.01 -5.21
CA ASN A 26 4.40 -6.24 -3.85
C ASN A 26 5.46 -5.91 -2.80
N ILE A 27 6.69 -6.42 -2.96
CA ILE A 27 7.81 -6.12 -2.07
C ILE A 27 8.04 -4.60 -2.00
N LEU A 28 8.10 -3.92 -3.15
CA LEU A 28 8.25 -2.47 -3.20
C LEU A 28 7.10 -1.76 -2.48
N SER A 29 5.87 -2.19 -2.72
CA SER A 29 4.67 -1.59 -2.11
C SER A 29 4.70 -1.70 -0.58
N ILE A 30 5.08 -2.86 -0.04
CA ILE A 30 5.22 -3.09 1.40
C ILE A 30 6.26 -2.13 2.00
N TYR A 31 7.43 -2.01 1.39
CA TYR A 31 8.47 -1.08 1.88
C TYR A 31 8.04 0.38 1.83
N VAL A 32 7.42 0.81 0.72
CA VAL A 32 6.99 2.20 0.56
C VAL A 32 5.86 2.55 1.52
N ARG A 33 4.87 1.66 1.67
CA ARG A 33 3.75 1.82 2.62
C ARG A 33 4.25 1.85 4.06
N GLY A 34 5.17 0.94 4.42
CA GLY A 34 5.79 0.90 5.74
C GLY A 34 6.54 2.20 6.05
N LEU A 35 7.35 2.70 5.11
CA LEU A 35 8.02 3.98 5.26
C LEU A 35 7.03 5.13 5.42
N GLN A 36 5.98 5.16 4.58
CA GLN A 36 4.94 6.19 4.65
C GLN A 36 4.26 6.20 6.02
N MET A 37 3.89 5.02 6.55
CA MET A 37 3.27 4.87 7.86
C MET A 37 4.20 5.35 8.99
N ILE A 38 5.49 4.98 8.97
CA ILE A 38 6.49 5.44 9.94
C ILE A 38 6.63 6.96 9.89
N MET A 39 6.70 7.56 8.71
CA MET A 39 6.80 9.01 8.57
C MET A 39 5.53 9.72 9.06
N MET A 40 4.36 9.19 8.72
CA MET A 40 3.07 9.72 9.19
C MET A 40 2.94 9.65 10.71
N SER A 41 3.43 8.58 11.36
CA SER A 41 3.43 8.45 12.83
C SER A 41 4.34 9.47 13.53
N LYS A 42 5.19 10.16 12.77
CA LYS A 42 6.05 11.26 13.24
C LYS A 42 5.54 12.64 12.78
N GLY A 43 4.36 12.70 12.19
CA GLY A 43 3.77 13.93 11.66
C GLY A 43 4.31 14.38 10.29
N PHE A 44 5.08 13.54 9.59
CA PHE A 44 5.60 13.84 8.26
C PHE A 44 4.75 13.18 7.18
N PHE A 45 4.09 13.97 6.37
CA PHE A 45 3.20 13.50 5.32
C PHE A 45 3.88 13.58 3.96
N MET A 46 4.16 12.40 3.38
CA MET A 46 4.95 12.25 2.16
C MET A 46 4.07 12.23 0.91
N ARG A 47 4.64 12.75 -0.18
CA ARG A 47 4.13 12.57 -1.56
C ARG A 47 5.17 11.79 -2.35
N GLY A 48 4.71 11.11 -3.40
CA GLY A 48 5.61 10.39 -4.28
C GLY A 48 4.91 9.84 -5.51
N GLY A 49 5.72 9.23 -6.39
CA GLY A 49 5.25 8.49 -7.54
C GLY A 49 6.05 7.20 -7.73
N ILE A 50 5.37 6.15 -8.16
CA ILE A 50 5.98 4.88 -8.57
C ILE A 50 5.71 4.68 -10.04
N SER A 51 6.76 4.46 -10.84
CA SER A 51 6.65 4.20 -12.26
C SER A 51 7.66 3.14 -12.69
N ILE A 52 7.48 2.59 -13.88
CA ILE A 52 8.39 1.66 -14.53
C ILE A 52 8.95 2.28 -15.80
N GLY A 53 10.16 1.87 -16.18
CA GLY A 53 10.79 2.33 -17.39
C GLY A 53 12.24 1.87 -17.50
N SER A 54 12.85 2.12 -18.66
CA SER A 54 14.25 1.80 -18.88
C SER A 54 15.15 2.46 -17.84
N TYR A 55 16.18 1.74 -17.44
CA TYR A 55 17.13 2.17 -16.43
C TYR A 55 18.55 1.90 -16.90
N TYR A 56 19.39 2.91 -16.81
CA TYR A 56 20.82 2.83 -17.02
C TYR A 56 21.53 3.52 -15.86
N ALA A 57 22.53 2.86 -15.31
CA ALA A 57 23.40 3.46 -14.30
C ALA A 57 24.85 3.02 -14.54
N ASP A 58 25.76 3.95 -14.39
CA ASP A 58 27.18 3.72 -14.21
C ASP A 58 27.66 4.44 -12.94
N ASN A 59 28.97 4.49 -12.71
CA ASN A 59 29.54 5.08 -11.48
C ASN A 59 29.19 6.57 -11.29
N ASN A 60 28.81 7.28 -12.34
CA ASN A 60 28.66 8.75 -12.32
C ASN A 60 27.29 9.22 -12.79
N ILE A 61 26.57 8.41 -13.56
CA ILE A 61 25.34 8.83 -14.23
C ILE A 61 24.26 7.79 -14.00
N ILE A 62 23.07 8.27 -13.59
CA ILE A 62 21.84 7.48 -13.58
C ILE A 62 20.89 8.10 -14.62
N PHE A 63 20.46 7.30 -15.57
CA PHE A 63 19.41 7.66 -16.51
C PHE A 63 18.28 6.67 -16.44
N SER A 64 17.07 7.15 -16.15
CA SER A 64 15.90 6.28 -16.03
C SER A 64 14.62 6.99 -16.47
N LYS A 65 13.95 6.41 -17.46
CA LYS A 65 12.62 6.86 -17.87
C LYS A 65 11.60 6.65 -16.74
N GLY A 66 11.72 5.55 -15.99
CA GLY A 66 10.87 5.29 -14.81
C GLY A 66 11.03 6.38 -13.76
N LEU A 67 12.26 6.81 -13.46
CA LEU A 67 12.52 7.87 -12.49
C LEU A 67 11.92 9.22 -12.94
N ILE A 68 12.08 9.56 -14.24
CA ILE A 68 11.48 10.79 -14.79
C ILE A 68 9.96 10.77 -14.67
N ASN A 69 9.33 9.64 -15.01
CA ASN A 69 7.89 9.48 -14.90
C ASN A 69 7.41 9.54 -13.44
N ALA A 70 8.10 8.86 -12.52
CA ALA A 70 7.79 8.93 -11.09
C ALA A 70 7.89 10.36 -10.54
N TYR A 71 8.93 11.11 -10.94
CA TYR A 71 9.07 12.52 -10.59
C TYR A 71 7.91 13.39 -11.13
N LYS A 72 7.49 13.16 -12.39
CA LYS A 72 6.33 13.87 -12.96
C LYS A 72 5.04 13.55 -12.21
N LEU A 73 4.83 12.28 -11.84
CA LEU A 73 3.68 11.91 -11.01
C LEU A 73 3.69 12.65 -9.68
N GLU A 74 4.83 12.71 -9.00
CA GLU A 74 4.98 13.43 -7.72
C GLU A 74 4.75 14.93 -7.89
N SER A 75 5.43 15.56 -8.85
CA SER A 75 5.46 17.01 -8.97
C SER A 75 4.19 17.62 -9.57
N GLU A 76 3.55 16.91 -10.53
CA GLU A 76 2.42 17.41 -11.29
C GLU A 76 1.06 16.91 -10.78
N LYS A 77 1.01 15.65 -10.28
CA LYS A 77 -0.26 14.98 -9.95
C LYS A 77 -0.45 14.66 -8.47
N ALA A 78 0.62 14.42 -7.71
CA ALA A 78 0.48 14.13 -6.28
C ALA A 78 0.24 15.41 -5.47
N ILE A 79 -0.93 16.03 -5.65
CA ILE A 79 -1.34 17.24 -4.92
C ILE A 79 -1.48 16.94 -3.42
N TYR A 80 -2.01 15.76 -3.08
CA TYR A 80 -2.26 15.30 -1.72
C TYR A 80 -1.11 14.44 -1.17
N PRO A 81 -1.03 14.19 0.14
CA PRO A 81 -0.02 13.32 0.76
C PRO A 81 -0.26 11.85 0.43
N ARG A 82 0.08 11.44 -0.76
CA ARG A 82 -0.09 10.07 -1.29
C ARG A 82 1.04 9.68 -2.21
N ILE A 83 1.27 8.38 -2.34
CA ILE A 83 2.25 7.80 -3.27
C ILE A 83 1.47 7.27 -4.48
N LEU A 84 1.51 8.01 -5.59
CA LEU A 84 0.81 7.63 -6.82
C LEU A 84 1.47 6.42 -7.48
N VAL A 85 0.65 5.58 -8.08
CA VAL A 85 1.06 4.44 -8.91
C VAL A 85 0.77 4.77 -10.36
N ASP A 86 1.79 4.66 -11.22
CA ASP A 86 1.66 4.95 -12.65
C ASP A 86 0.61 4.02 -13.30
N LYS A 87 -0.20 4.58 -14.19
CA LYS A 87 -1.20 3.85 -14.95
C LYS A 87 -0.64 2.62 -15.67
N VAL A 88 0.58 2.71 -16.18
CA VAL A 88 1.27 1.58 -16.84
C VAL A 88 1.47 0.40 -15.88
N ILE A 89 1.72 0.66 -14.59
CA ILE A 89 1.81 -0.39 -13.57
C ILE A 89 0.44 -1.02 -13.33
N ILE A 90 -0.60 -0.20 -13.22
CA ILE A 90 -1.98 -0.68 -13.00
C ILE A 90 -2.43 -1.55 -14.18
N GLU A 91 -2.25 -1.08 -15.42
CA GLU A 91 -2.56 -1.85 -16.64
C GLU A 91 -1.81 -3.20 -16.65
N LYS A 92 -0.57 -3.21 -16.20
CA LYS A 92 0.21 -4.44 -16.12
C LYS A 92 -0.30 -5.38 -15.02
N ILE A 93 -0.70 -4.87 -13.85
CA ILE A 93 -1.32 -5.66 -12.77
C ILE A 93 -2.63 -6.28 -13.24
N LEU A 94 -3.47 -5.53 -13.95
CA LEU A 94 -4.77 -5.98 -14.44
C LEU A 94 -4.69 -7.09 -15.52
N ASN A 95 -3.51 -7.35 -16.09
CA ASN A 95 -3.30 -8.49 -16.99
C ASN A 95 -3.14 -9.83 -16.24
N TYR A 96 -2.96 -9.80 -14.92
CA TYR A 96 -2.88 -11.02 -14.11
C TYR A 96 -4.29 -11.46 -13.67
N SER A 97 -4.41 -12.74 -13.30
CA SER A 97 -5.66 -13.26 -12.75
C SER A 97 -6.00 -12.60 -11.41
N GLU A 98 -7.28 -12.52 -11.11
CA GLU A 98 -7.76 -11.96 -9.86
C GLU A 98 -7.16 -12.67 -8.63
N SER A 99 -7.02 -14.02 -8.70
CA SER A 99 -6.39 -14.83 -7.65
C SER A 99 -4.92 -14.50 -7.43
N GLN A 100 -4.15 -14.25 -8.50
CA GLN A 100 -2.74 -13.84 -8.38
C GLN A 100 -2.61 -12.47 -7.71
N ILE A 101 -3.47 -11.51 -8.08
CA ILE A 101 -3.49 -10.17 -7.50
C ILE A 101 -3.86 -10.23 -6.02
N ASP A 102 -4.82 -11.09 -5.66
CA ASP A 102 -5.26 -11.30 -4.29
C ASP A 102 -4.18 -11.97 -3.44
N TYR A 103 -3.54 -13.01 -3.98
CA TYR A 103 -2.41 -13.70 -3.34
C TYR A 103 -1.33 -12.73 -2.86
N PHE A 104 -1.02 -11.70 -3.64
CA PHE A 104 -0.07 -10.65 -3.26
C PHE A 104 -0.70 -9.51 -2.43
N GLY A 105 -1.98 -9.59 -2.05
CA GLY A 105 -2.66 -8.56 -1.27
C GLY A 105 -2.80 -7.20 -1.96
N LEU A 106 -2.62 -7.15 -3.29
CA LEU A 106 -2.62 -5.91 -4.05
C LEU A 106 -4.01 -5.31 -4.21
N LYS A 107 -5.07 -6.11 -4.08
CA LYS A 107 -6.46 -5.64 -4.11
C LYS A 107 -6.75 -4.54 -3.09
N GLN A 108 -6.16 -4.66 -1.89
CA GLN A 108 -6.33 -3.68 -0.80
C GLN A 108 -5.14 -2.72 -0.67
N ALA A 109 -4.01 -3.06 -1.29
CA ALA A 109 -2.81 -2.22 -1.28
C ALA A 109 -2.93 -1.00 -2.20
N ILE A 110 -3.83 -1.04 -3.19
CA ILE A 110 -4.04 0.01 -4.17
C ILE A 110 -5.44 0.59 -4.03
N ILE A 111 -5.51 1.91 -3.93
CA ILE A 111 -6.74 2.70 -3.83
C ILE A 111 -6.80 3.65 -5.02
N PHE A 112 -7.99 3.88 -5.53
CA PHE A 112 -8.28 4.92 -6.52
C PHE A 112 -9.08 6.04 -5.88
N ASP A 113 -8.82 7.27 -6.27
CA ASP A 113 -9.65 8.41 -5.91
C ASP A 113 -10.70 8.71 -6.99
N TRP A 114 -11.51 9.75 -6.76
CA TRP A 114 -12.57 10.21 -7.69
C TRP A 114 -12.04 10.68 -9.05
N GLU A 115 -10.74 11.00 -9.18
CA GLU A 115 -10.08 11.32 -10.45
C GLU A 115 -9.48 10.10 -11.12
N ASN A 116 -9.78 8.91 -10.58
CA ASN A 116 -9.23 7.63 -11.02
C ASN A 116 -7.68 7.58 -10.96
N GLN A 117 -7.10 8.29 -9.99
CA GLN A 117 -5.66 8.24 -9.73
C GLN A 117 -5.38 7.11 -8.74
N ALA A 118 -4.61 6.11 -9.17
CA ALA A 118 -4.19 5.02 -8.31
C ALA A 118 -3.08 5.46 -7.35
N PHE A 119 -3.18 5.06 -6.08
CA PHE A 119 -2.14 5.32 -5.07
C PHE A 119 -2.06 4.16 -4.07
N LEU A 120 -0.91 4.07 -3.39
CA LEU A 120 -0.72 3.05 -2.36
C LEU A 120 -1.53 3.40 -1.11
N ASN A 121 -2.23 2.41 -0.56
CA ASN A 121 -2.89 2.50 0.73
C ASN A 121 -1.84 2.65 1.84
N PRO A 122 -1.75 3.79 2.53
CA PRO A 122 -0.73 4.01 3.56
C PRO A 122 -0.99 3.20 4.83
N ILE A 123 -2.18 2.61 4.96
CA ILE A 123 -2.68 1.93 6.16
C ILE A 123 -3.12 0.52 5.78
N GLY A 124 -3.24 -0.39 6.74
CA GLY A 124 -3.71 -1.75 6.50
C GLY A 124 -2.64 -2.70 5.96
N LEU A 125 -1.36 -2.41 6.21
CA LEU A 125 -0.27 -3.37 5.93
C LEU A 125 -0.49 -4.69 6.65
N ILE A 126 -1.07 -4.63 7.85
CA ILE A 126 -1.25 -5.76 8.74
C ILE A 126 -2.46 -6.57 8.31
N ASN A 127 -3.58 -5.92 7.99
CA ASN A 127 -4.78 -6.63 7.53
C ASN A 127 -4.54 -7.41 6.24
N SER A 128 -3.80 -6.86 5.28
CA SER A 128 -3.43 -7.59 4.06
C SER A 128 -2.52 -8.79 4.36
N SER A 129 -1.58 -8.65 5.30
CA SER A 129 -0.69 -9.75 5.71
C SER A 129 -1.43 -10.84 6.48
N ILE A 130 -2.44 -10.48 7.30
CA ILE A 130 -3.31 -11.43 8.02
C ILE A 130 -4.15 -12.23 7.04
N GLN A 131 -4.79 -11.56 6.08
CA GLN A 131 -5.61 -12.23 5.07
C GLN A 131 -4.77 -13.21 4.24
N GLN A 132 -3.57 -12.80 3.84
CA GLN A 132 -2.63 -13.66 3.13
C GLN A 132 -2.23 -14.89 3.94
N PHE A 133 -1.92 -14.70 5.23
CA PHE A 133 -1.59 -15.80 6.13
C PHE A 133 -2.79 -16.75 6.31
N ASN A 134 -3.98 -16.24 6.54
CA ASN A 134 -5.19 -17.05 6.71
C ASN A 134 -5.54 -17.84 5.45
N SER A 135 -5.33 -17.26 4.25
CA SER A 135 -5.53 -17.94 2.98
C SER A 135 -4.54 -19.12 2.81
N ILE A 136 -3.27 -18.91 3.11
CA ILE A 136 -2.25 -19.99 3.06
C ILE A 136 -2.58 -21.09 4.07
N MET A 137 -3.04 -20.73 5.27
CA MET A 137 -3.38 -21.70 6.31
C MET A 137 -4.63 -22.52 5.96
N SER A 138 -5.63 -21.93 5.32
CA SER A 138 -6.83 -22.66 4.88
C SER A 138 -6.54 -23.66 3.75
N GLU A 139 -5.55 -23.41 2.92
CA GLU A 139 -5.09 -24.35 1.88
C GLU A 139 -4.35 -25.57 2.50
N VAL A 140 -3.58 -25.35 3.57
CA VAL A 140 -2.84 -26.41 4.25
C VAL A 140 -3.75 -27.35 5.06
N GLU A 141 -4.89 -26.88 5.55
CA GLU A 141 -5.84 -27.69 6.33
C GLU A 141 -6.66 -28.70 5.48
N GLN A 142 -6.65 -28.56 4.14
CA GLN A 142 -7.51 -29.39 3.26
C GLN A 142 -6.88 -30.72 2.78
N ASP A 143 -5.59 -30.98 3.02
CA ASP A 143 -4.94 -32.19 2.52
C ASP A 143 -4.38 -33.08 3.66
N ASN A 144 -4.97 -34.30 3.78
CA ASN A 144 -4.43 -35.58 4.29
C ASN A 144 -4.66 -36.05 5.72
N GLU A 145 -5.19 -37.29 5.79
CA GLU A 145 -5.46 -38.11 7.00
C GLU A 145 -4.26 -38.99 7.47
N ASP A 146 -3.00 -38.59 7.31
CA ASP A 146 -1.84 -39.44 7.69
C ASP A 146 -1.19 -38.92 8.99
N GLN A 147 -0.42 -39.76 9.72
CA GLN A 147 0.24 -39.37 10.99
C GLN A 147 1.16 -38.15 10.85
N PHE A 148 1.76 -37.99 9.67
CA PHE A 148 2.57 -36.81 9.34
C PHE A 148 1.69 -35.55 9.26
N SER A 149 0.48 -35.64 8.73
CA SER A 149 -0.49 -34.58 8.68
C SER A 149 -0.98 -34.17 10.06
N THR A 150 -1.12 -35.12 11.01
CA THR A 150 -1.48 -34.79 12.40
C THR A 150 -0.39 -33.96 13.09
N LEU A 151 0.87 -34.27 12.86
CA LEU A 151 2.01 -33.50 13.35
C LEU A 151 2.08 -32.12 12.69
N LEU A 152 1.89 -32.09 11.37
CA LEU A 152 1.82 -30.84 10.59
C LEU A 152 0.66 -29.95 11.07
N ASN A 153 -0.52 -30.51 11.28
CA ASN A 153 -1.69 -29.82 11.79
C ASN A 153 -1.48 -29.26 13.22
N SER A 154 -0.77 -30.03 14.09
CA SER A 154 -0.44 -29.54 15.44
C SER A 154 0.56 -28.40 15.42
N LEU A 155 1.57 -28.46 14.55
CA LEU A 155 2.53 -27.38 14.30
C LEU A 155 1.85 -26.17 13.69
N THR A 156 0.99 -26.38 12.69
CA THR A 156 0.19 -25.35 12.03
C THR A 156 -0.72 -24.63 13.02
N LYS A 157 -1.40 -25.37 13.90
CA LYS A 157 -2.25 -24.82 14.97
C LYS A 157 -1.46 -24.00 15.99
N THR A 158 -0.25 -24.47 16.34
CA THR A 158 0.63 -23.74 17.27
C THR A 158 1.19 -22.47 16.64
N ILE A 159 1.64 -22.55 15.39
CA ILE A 159 2.09 -21.38 14.61
C ILE A 159 0.92 -20.41 14.41
N GLY A 160 -0.27 -20.93 14.07
CA GLY A 160 -1.49 -20.12 13.92
C GLY A 160 -1.82 -19.35 15.18
N LYS A 161 -1.76 -19.98 16.36
CA LYS A 161 -2.01 -19.30 17.64
C LYS A 161 -0.96 -18.21 17.92
N LEU A 162 0.33 -18.52 17.76
CA LEU A 162 1.41 -17.53 17.94
C LEU A 162 1.26 -16.35 16.97
N THR A 163 0.85 -16.63 15.75
CA THR A 163 0.62 -15.60 14.75
C THR A 163 -0.58 -14.74 15.11
N THR A 164 -1.69 -15.34 15.59
CA THR A 164 -2.87 -14.59 16.04
C THR A 164 -2.53 -13.66 17.22
N ASP A 165 -1.82 -14.15 18.23
CA ASP A 165 -1.41 -13.36 19.39
C ASP A 165 -0.49 -12.19 18.97
N LEU A 166 0.42 -12.45 18.01
CA LEU A 166 1.28 -11.41 17.43
C LEU A 166 0.45 -10.38 16.64
N LEU A 167 -0.51 -10.83 15.85
CA LEU A 167 -1.37 -10.01 15.02
C LEU A 167 -2.30 -9.11 15.85
N GLU A 168 -2.85 -9.60 16.96
CA GLU A 168 -3.63 -8.79 17.88
C GLU A 168 -2.77 -7.67 18.49
N THR A 169 -1.53 -7.99 18.90
CA THR A 169 -0.58 -7.00 19.43
C THR A 169 -0.23 -5.94 18.38
N VAL A 170 -0.02 -6.38 17.14
CA VAL A 170 0.33 -5.49 16.03
C VAL A 170 -0.87 -4.64 15.60
N SER A 171 -2.09 -5.21 15.57
CA SER A 171 -3.34 -4.48 15.30
C SER A 171 -3.61 -3.40 16.36
N ALA A 172 -3.40 -3.70 17.64
CA ALA A 172 -3.52 -2.70 18.71
C ALA A 172 -2.53 -1.54 18.50
N LYS A 173 -1.30 -1.84 18.10
CA LYS A 173 -0.26 -0.85 17.83
C LYS A 173 -0.54 -0.03 16.57
N GLU A 174 -1.15 -0.63 15.55
CA GLU A 174 -1.63 0.08 14.36
C GLU A 174 -2.72 1.08 14.71
N LYS A 175 -3.68 0.69 15.55
CA LYS A 175 -4.75 1.57 16.03
C LYS A 175 -4.21 2.74 16.85
N GLU A 176 -3.21 2.52 17.70
CA GLU A 176 -2.50 3.58 18.42
C GLU A 176 -1.81 4.53 17.44
N THR A 177 -1.11 4.00 16.45
CA THR A 177 -0.45 4.78 15.40
C THR A 177 -1.43 5.61 14.59
N LEU A 178 -2.59 5.05 14.24
CA LEU A 178 -3.67 5.79 13.56
C LEU A 178 -4.19 6.97 14.38
N ASN A 179 -4.35 6.78 15.68
CA ASN A 179 -4.78 7.85 16.57
C ASN A 179 -3.74 8.99 16.64
N LEU A 180 -2.43 8.65 16.66
CA LEU A 180 -1.35 9.65 16.57
C LEU A 180 -1.41 10.42 15.24
N ILE A 181 -1.57 9.73 14.13
CA ILE A 181 -1.67 10.34 12.80
C ILE A 181 -2.86 11.30 12.73
N LYS A 182 -4.03 10.90 13.23
CA LYS A 182 -5.21 11.77 13.33
C LYS A 182 -4.96 13.01 14.19
N GLY A 183 -4.24 12.84 15.30
CA GLY A 183 -3.84 13.95 16.14
C GLY A 183 -3.03 14.99 15.36
N TYR A 184 -2.04 14.56 14.60
CA TYR A 184 -1.25 15.45 13.74
C TYR A 184 -2.08 16.11 12.65
N ILE A 185 -2.97 15.37 11.98
CA ILE A 185 -3.86 15.93 10.95
C ILE A 185 -4.74 17.02 11.54
N ASN A 186 -5.37 16.78 12.69
CA ASN A 186 -6.20 17.75 13.36
C ASN A 186 -5.41 19.01 13.75
N GLN A 187 -4.20 18.84 14.27
CA GLN A 187 -3.33 19.97 14.59
C GLN A 187 -2.99 20.80 13.35
N TYR A 188 -2.62 20.14 12.24
CA TYR A 188 -2.33 20.84 10.98
C TYR A 188 -3.56 21.55 10.40
N LEU A 189 -4.76 20.98 10.55
CA LEU A 189 -6.01 21.64 10.14
C LEU A 189 -6.25 22.91 10.96
N ILE A 190 -6.03 22.88 12.27
CA ILE A 190 -6.16 24.04 13.15
C ILE A 190 -5.12 25.12 12.78
N ASP A 191 -3.86 24.72 12.62
CA ASP A 191 -2.75 25.65 12.36
C ASP A 191 -2.83 26.32 10.98
N ASN A 192 -3.55 25.71 10.03
CA ASN A 192 -3.61 26.17 8.64
C ASN A 192 -5.01 26.57 8.16
N GLN A 193 -5.92 26.90 9.06
CA GLN A 193 -7.32 27.31 8.72
C GLN A 193 -7.39 28.44 7.70
N ASN A 194 -6.41 29.35 7.71
CA ASN A 194 -6.34 30.51 6.81
C ASN A 194 -5.53 30.21 5.52
N ASN A 195 -5.02 29.00 5.34
CA ASN A 195 -4.27 28.60 4.15
C ASN A 195 -4.99 27.46 3.43
N GLU A 196 -5.93 27.83 2.57
CA GLU A 196 -6.79 26.89 1.84
C GLU A 196 -6.00 25.78 1.14
N ARG A 197 -4.86 26.11 0.53
CA ARG A 197 -4.02 25.14 -0.18
C ARG A 197 -3.41 24.09 0.75
N ILE A 198 -3.04 24.46 1.96
CA ILE A 198 -2.47 23.49 2.93
C ILE A 198 -3.61 22.77 3.63
N TYR A 199 -4.64 23.49 4.05
CA TYR A 199 -5.82 22.96 4.71
C TYR A 199 -6.48 21.84 3.89
N SER A 200 -6.72 22.04 2.59
CA SER A 200 -7.34 21.05 1.71
C SER A 200 -6.55 19.73 1.63
N LYS A 201 -5.22 19.78 1.75
CA LYS A 201 -4.39 18.55 1.75
C LYS A 201 -4.61 17.69 2.99
N TYR A 202 -4.68 18.32 4.15
CA TYR A 202 -4.92 17.59 5.40
C TYR A 202 -6.37 17.16 5.55
N LEU A 203 -7.30 17.97 5.02
CA LEU A 203 -8.70 17.59 4.95
C LEU A 203 -8.89 16.31 4.11
N TRP A 204 -8.28 16.27 2.91
CA TRP A 204 -8.29 15.08 2.05
C TRP A 204 -7.76 13.84 2.78
N LEU A 205 -6.62 13.99 3.49
CA LEU A 205 -6.03 12.88 4.24
C LEU A 205 -6.92 12.42 5.39
N GLY A 206 -7.57 13.34 6.08
CA GLY A 206 -8.55 13.03 7.13
C GLY A 206 -9.76 12.26 6.59
N GLU A 207 -10.25 12.64 5.40
CA GLU A 207 -11.33 11.92 4.71
C GLU A 207 -10.92 10.53 4.27
N LEU A 208 -9.69 10.36 3.75
CA LEU A 208 -9.15 9.05 3.41
C LEU A 208 -9.08 8.14 4.64
N LEU A 209 -8.56 8.62 5.77
CA LEU A 209 -8.48 7.83 7.00
C LEU A 209 -9.86 7.43 7.51
N LYS A 210 -10.82 8.35 7.48
CA LYS A 210 -12.20 8.08 7.88
C LYS A 210 -12.84 7.03 6.97
N TRP A 211 -12.61 7.11 5.65
CA TRP A 211 -13.09 6.11 4.71
C TRP A 211 -12.48 4.73 4.96
N LEU A 212 -11.16 4.65 5.23
CA LEU A 212 -10.47 3.40 5.54
C LEU A 212 -10.99 2.76 6.84
N GLU A 213 -11.31 3.55 7.86
CA GLU A 213 -11.88 3.05 9.13
C GLU A 213 -13.30 2.51 8.99
N ASN A 214 -14.07 3.06 8.07
CA ASN A 214 -15.44 2.62 7.77
C ASN A 214 -15.45 1.47 6.73
N GLU A 215 -14.30 0.80 6.54
CA GLU A 215 -14.15 -0.33 5.58
C GLU A 215 -14.61 0.00 4.15
N GLY A 216 -14.49 1.26 3.75
CA GLY A 216 -14.83 1.69 2.40
C GLY A 216 -16.34 1.78 2.11
N THR A 217 -17.20 1.78 3.15
CA THR A 217 -18.67 1.77 2.97
C THR A 217 -19.24 3.03 2.32
N GLU A 218 -18.55 4.16 2.38
CA GLU A 218 -18.91 5.39 1.66
C GLU A 218 -18.30 5.40 0.25
N LYS A 219 -18.98 4.88 -0.73
CA LYS A 219 -18.52 4.66 -2.12
C LYS A 219 -18.21 5.92 -2.96
N LEU A 220 -18.24 7.12 -2.41
CA LEU A 220 -18.29 8.33 -3.25
C LEU A 220 -16.95 8.97 -3.57
N LYS A 221 -15.84 8.63 -2.85
CA LYS A 221 -14.55 9.32 -3.04
C LYS A 221 -13.36 8.39 -3.29
N PHE A 222 -13.41 7.17 -2.78
CA PHE A 222 -12.32 6.21 -2.89
C PHE A 222 -12.88 4.83 -3.17
N HIS A 223 -12.11 3.98 -3.86
CA HIS A 223 -12.41 2.57 -4.04
C HIS A 223 -11.11 1.76 -4.11
N PHE A 224 -11.18 0.49 -3.68
CA PHE A 224 -10.06 -0.43 -3.77
C PHE A 224 -9.92 -1.01 -5.18
N LEU A 225 -8.73 -1.50 -5.51
CA LEU A 225 -8.49 -2.24 -6.74
C LEU A 225 -9.43 -3.46 -6.88
N SER A 226 -9.87 -4.06 -5.77
CA SER A 226 -10.85 -5.17 -5.78
C SER A 226 -12.14 -4.82 -6.49
N GLU A 227 -12.65 -3.60 -6.36
CA GLU A 227 -13.90 -3.15 -6.98
C GLU A 227 -13.82 -3.07 -8.52
N TYR A 228 -12.61 -2.98 -9.06
CA TYR A 228 -12.39 -3.02 -10.52
C TYR A 228 -12.82 -4.36 -11.14
N PHE A 229 -12.72 -5.46 -10.38
CA PHE A 229 -13.11 -6.79 -10.83
C PHE A 229 -14.60 -7.07 -10.67
N GLU A 230 -15.29 -6.31 -9.81
CA GLU A 230 -16.74 -6.44 -9.62
C GLU A 230 -17.53 -5.76 -10.73
N THR A 231 -16.98 -4.70 -11.33
CA THR A 231 -17.65 -3.89 -12.38
C THR A 231 -17.45 -4.44 -13.79
N THR A 232 -16.54 -5.39 -13.98
CA THR A 232 -16.21 -6.00 -15.28
C THR A 232 -16.87 -7.38 -15.50
N LYS A 233 -17.64 -7.86 -14.54
CA LYS A 233 -18.51 -9.05 -14.66
C LYS A 233 -19.94 -8.64 -14.99
#